data_ee9eeb21c995233f18d02afae798c720
#
_entry.id   ee9eeb21c995233f18d02afae798c720
#
_cell.length_a   1.000
_cell.length_b   1.000
_cell.length_c   1.000
_cell.angle_alpha   90.00
_cell.angle_beta   90.00
_cell.angle_gamma   90.00
#
_symmetry.space_group_name_H-M   'P 1'
#
loop_
_entity.id
_entity.type
_entity.pdbx_description
1 polymer ?
#
loop_
_entity_poly.entity_id
_entity_poly.type
_entity_poly.pdbx_seq_one_letter_code
_entity_poly.pdbx_strand_id
1 'polypeptide(L)'
;MRKWKGPSVTAIDFSSFVDQLATASGDTILPFFRTALAVENKKAGGFDPVTAADRAAEQSMRALIRKQFPDHGILGEEYGSEHTDAEYVWVLDPIDGTKSFISGMLAWGTLIGLMRFGEPVFGMMSQPFTRERFSGDGGAAHYRGPAGKRDLHVRECASLDQALMSTTSPLLMDRNDRAAFGKLEDSVKLSRYGGDCYAYCMLAAGLIDLIIETEIKPYDIVAVIPIVAGAGGIVTTWENGPAQGGGRVIVAGDRRVHAAALEVLAR
;
A
#
# COMPACT_ATOMS: atom_id res chain seq x y z
N MET A 1 -16.33 -33.38 -11.32
CA MET A 1 -15.95 -32.08 -10.78
C MET A 1 -17.18 -31.36 -10.27
N ARG A 2 -17.44 -31.37 -8.96
CA ARG A 2 -18.55 -30.60 -8.36
C ARG A 2 -18.09 -29.14 -8.19
N LYS A 3 -18.75 -28.22 -8.88
CA LYS A 3 -18.59 -26.79 -8.66
C LYS A 3 -19.06 -26.47 -7.24
N TRP A 4 -18.13 -26.09 -6.38
CA TRP A 4 -18.43 -25.56 -5.04
C TRP A 4 -19.20 -24.23 -5.19
N LYS A 5 -20.42 -24.18 -4.67
CA LYS A 5 -21.22 -22.96 -4.53
C LYS A 5 -21.24 -22.64 -3.03
N GLY A 6 -20.17 -22.03 -2.54
CA GLY A 6 -20.21 -21.37 -1.24
C GLY A 6 -21.10 -20.13 -1.28
N PRO A 7 -21.60 -19.64 -0.12
CA PRO A 7 -22.37 -18.41 -0.06
C PRO A 7 -21.50 -17.27 -0.64
N SER A 8 -22.05 -16.58 -1.62
CA SER A 8 -21.42 -15.39 -2.19
C SER A 8 -21.50 -14.28 -1.13
N VAL A 9 -20.46 -14.12 -0.34
CA VAL A 9 -20.23 -12.83 0.35
C VAL A 9 -19.89 -11.86 -0.78
N THR A 10 -20.78 -10.93 -1.04
CA THR A 10 -20.64 -10.02 -2.19
C THR A 10 -19.52 -9.04 -1.92
N ALA A 11 -18.70 -8.71 -2.94
CA ALA A 11 -17.65 -7.68 -2.87
C ALA A 11 -18.20 -6.33 -2.33
N ILE A 12 -19.51 -6.10 -2.45
CA ILE A 12 -20.23 -4.94 -1.91
C ILE A 12 -20.16 -4.89 -0.37
N ASP A 13 -20.24 -6.01 0.33
CA ASP A 13 -20.24 -6.04 1.80
C ASP A 13 -18.87 -5.69 2.35
N PHE A 14 -17.80 -6.22 1.76
CA PHE A 14 -16.44 -5.87 2.15
C PHE A 14 -16.09 -4.41 1.82
N SER A 15 -16.49 -3.90 0.67
CA SER A 15 -16.25 -2.51 0.29
C SER A 15 -16.90 -1.53 1.28
N SER A 16 -18.16 -1.76 1.66
CA SER A 16 -18.86 -0.95 2.66
C SER A 16 -18.20 -1.02 4.03
N PHE A 17 -17.76 -2.20 4.45
CA PHE A 17 -17.10 -2.39 5.72
C PHE A 17 -15.69 -1.76 5.74
N VAL A 18 -14.93 -1.86 4.65
CA VAL A 18 -13.63 -1.17 4.51
C VAL A 18 -13.81 0.34 4.58
N ASP A 19 -14.89 0.89 4.02
CA ASP A 19 -15.23 2.33 4.19
C ASP A 19 -15.49 2.71 5.66
N GLN A 20 -16.10 1.81 6.46
CA GLN A 20 -16.28 2.03 7.89
C GLN A 20 -14.93 2.00 8.63
N LEU A 21 -14.07 1.04 8.31
CA LEU A 21 -12.71 0.96 8.88
C LEU A 21 -11.91 2.23 8.59
N ALA A 22 -11.91 2.67 7.32
CA ALA A 22 -11.21 3.88 6.88
C ALA A 22 -11.75 5.15 7.56
N THR A 23 -13.06 5.21 7.81
CA THR A 23 -13.67 6.33 8.54
C THR A 23 -13.25 6.32 10.01
N ALA A 24 -13.34 5.17 10.68
CA ALA A 24 -12.95 5.03 12.09
C ALA A 24 -11.46 5.33 12.31
N SER A 25 -10.58 4.86 11.40
CA SER A 25 -9.16 5.19 11.41
C SER A 25 -8.95 6.69 11.23
N GLY A 26 -9.55 7.29 10.20
CA GLY A 26 -9.40 8.72 9.89
C GLY A 26 -9.87 9.63 11.04
N ASP A 27 -11.02 9.34 11.63
CA ASP A 27 -11.56 10.11 12.79
C ASP A 27 -10.62 10.02 14.00
N THR A 28 -9.94 8.89 14.16
CA THR A 28 -8.95 8.69 15.22
C THR A 28 -7.64 9.45 14.97
N ILE A 29 -7.15 9.46 13.69
CA ILE A 29 -5.85 10.01 13.32
C ILE A 29 -5.87 11.53 13.18
N LEU A 30 -6.92 12.10 12.55
CA LEU A 30 -6.97 13.52 12.18
C LEU A 30 -6.74 14.50 13.35
N PRO A 31 -7.20 14.24 14.60
CA PRO A 31 -6.90 15.12 15.73
C PRO A 31 -5.40 15.27 16.04
N PHE A 32 -4.56 14.34 15.58
CA PHE A 32 -3.11 14.35 15.82
C PHE A 32 -2.33 14.98 14.66
N PHE A 33 -2.88 15.00 13.44
CA PHE A 33 -2.16 15.50 12.29
C PHE A 33 -1.89 17.01 12.37
N ARG A 34 -0.63 17.41 12.14
CA ARG A 34 -0.15 18.80 12.23
C ARG A 34 -0.33 19.43 13.61
N THR A 35 -0.22 18.62 14.66
CA THR A 35 -0.20 19.08 16.06
C THR A 35 1.16 18.78 16.70
N ALA A 36 1.39 19.26 17.92
CA ALA A 36 2.58 18.89 18.68
C ALA A 36 2.47 17.43 19.16
N LEU A 37 3.16 16.53 18.47
CA LEU A 37 3.11 15.09 18.73
C LEU A 37 4.26 14.65 19.63
N ALA A 38 3.97 13.78 20.60
CA ALA A 38 4.98 12.92 21.18
C ALA A 38 5.25 11.74 20.23
N VAL A 39 6.47 11.69 19.70
CA VAL A 39 6.90 10.62 18.80
C VAL A 39 7.76 9.64 19.57
N GLU A 40 7.38 8.37 19.57
CA GLU A 40 8.17 7.27 20.10
C GLU A 40 8.98 6.65 18.97
N ASN A 41 10.13 6.04 19.29
CA ASN A 41 10.96 5.33 18.32
C ASN A 41 10.93 3.82 18.61
N LYS A 42 10.50 3.01 17.64
CA LYS A 42 10.41 1.55 17.76
C LYS A 42 11.79 0.86 17.73
N LYS A 43 12.81 1.49 17.13
CA LYS A 43 14.15 0.89 16.94
C LYS A 43 15.22 1.53 17.82
N ALA A 44 16.03 0.70 18.47
CA ALA A 44 17.17 1.14 19.28
C ALA A 44 18.36 1.67 18.45
N GLY A 45 18.50 1.28 17.19
CA GLY A 45 19.62 1.63 16.29
C GLY A 45 19.19 2.30 14.97
N GLY A 46 18.07 3.03 14.95
CA GLY A 46 17.54 3.70 13.76
C GLY A 46 16.35 4.58 14.14
N PHE A 47 15.72 5.23 13.15
CA PHE A 47 14.54 6.04 13.36
C PHE A 47 13.33 5.34 12.71
N ASP A 48 12.47 4.76 13.56
CA ASP A 48 11.24 4.08 13.20
C ASP A 48 10.12 4.65 14.11
N PRO A 49 9.56 5.80 13.73
CA PRO A 49 8.65 6.55 14.58
C PRO A 49 7.27 5.91 14.64
N VAL A 50 6.67 5.97 15.81
CA VAL A 50 5.27 5.64 16.06
C VAL A 50 4.64 6.71 16.90
N THR A 51 3.36 6.97 16.71
CA THR A 51 2.60 7.92 17.49
C THR A 51 1.43 7.23 18.22
N ALA A 52 0.84 7.94 19.17
CA ALA A 52 -0.40 7.47 19.81
C ALA A 52 -1.54 7.33 18.78
N ALA A 53 -1.47 8.06 17.65
CA ALA A 53 -2.45 8.01 16.58
C ALA A 53 -2.43 6.65 15.87
N ASP A 54 -1.25 6.12 15.54
CA ASP A 54 -1.07 4.81 14.87
C ASP A 54 -1.75 3.71 15.70
N ARG A 55 -1.38 3.62 16.97
CA ARG A 55 -1.90 2.59 17.88
C ARG A 55 -3.41 2.72 18.10
N ALA A 56 -3.91 3.93 18.31
CA ALA A 56 -5.34 4.14 18.55
C ALA A 56 -6.17 3.81 17.30
N ALA A 57 -5.68 4.14 16.11
CA ALA A 57 -6.34 3.85 14.85
C ALA A 57 -6.38 2.33 14.56
N GLU A 58 -5.27 1.60 14.74
CA GLU A 58 -5.29 0.15 14.59
C GLU A 58 -6.24 -0.52 15.59
N GLN A 59 -6.24 -0.07 16.84
CA GLN A 59 -7.17 -0.56 17.87
C GLN A 59 -8.64 -0.38 17.46
N SER A 60 -8.99 0.79 16.91
CA SER A 60 -10.35 1.08 16.45
C SER A 60 -10.78 0.16 15.31
N MET A 61 -9.90 -0.07 14.32
CA MET A 61 -10.16 -0.98 13.21
C MET A 61 -10.28 -2.44 13.67
N ARG A 62 -9.37 -2.91 14.53
CA ARG A 62 -9.43 -4.28 15.10
C ARG A 62 -10.73 -4.52 15.87
N ALA A 63 -11.19 -3.55 16.65
CA ALA A 63 -12.45 -3.67 17.39
C ALA A 63 -13.65 -3.87 16.45
N LEU A 64 -13.69 -3.14 15.34
CA LEU A 64 -14.75 -3.28 14.32
C LEU A 64 -14.65 -4.63 13.61
N ILE A 65 -13.45 -5.07 13.22
CA ILE A 65 -13.24 -6.37 12.57
C ILE A 65 -13.69 -7.52 13.47
N ARG A 66 -13.21 -7.56 14.70
CA ARG A 66 -13.58 -8.61 15.68
C ARG A 66 -15.10 -8.68 15.93
N LYS A 67 -15.75 -7.51 15.92
CA LYS A 67 -17.21 -7.43 16.11
C LYS A 67 -17.99 -7.98 14.91
N GLN A 68 -17.55 -7.65 13.68
CA GLN A 68 -18.28 -7.96 12.45
C GLN A 68 -17.87 -9.31 11.85
N PHE A 69 -16.61 -9.69 12.00
CA PHE A 69 -16.01 -10.89 11.43
C PHE A 69 -15.11 -11.60 12.46
N PRO A 70 -15.72 -12.21 13.50
CA PRO A 70 -14.97 -12.80 14.62
C PRO A 70 -14.04 -13.95 14.22
N ASP A 71 -14.32 -14.61 13.09
CA ASP A 71 -13.54 -15.73 12.57
C ASP A 71 -12.41 -15.30 11.60
N HIS A 72 -12.28 -14.00 11.29
CA HIS A 72 -11.22 -13.50 10.44
C HIS A 72 -9.93 -13.25 11.23
N GLY A 73 -8.78 -13.43 10.57
CA GLY A 73 -7.49 -13.04 11.09
C GLY A 73 -7.21 -11.55 10.90
N ILE A 74 -6.22 -11.06 11.64
CA ILE A 74 -5.70 -9.69 11.51
C ILE A 74 -4.18 -9.72 11.57
N LEU A 75 -3.52 -9.05 10.64
CA LEU A 75 -2.10 -8.71 10.65
C LEU A 75 -2.00 -7.19 10.66
N GLY A 76 -1.51 -6.59 11.72
CA GLY A 76 -1.33 -5.14 11.84
C GLY A 76 0.10 -4.78 12.17
N GLU A 77 0.50 -3.58 11.82
CA GLU A 77 1.84 -3.05 12.08
C GLU A 77 2.09 -2.88 13.58
N GLU A 78 1.12 -2.35 14.33
CA GLU A 78 1.31 -1.91 15.73
C GLU A 78 1.09 -3.02 16.76
N TYR A 79 0.12 -3.90 16.52
CA TYR A 79 -0.27 -4.95 17.46
C TYR A 79 -0.01 -6.37 16.93
N GLY A 80 0.71 -6.48 15.80
CA GLY A 80 1.11 -7.78 15.24
C GLY A 80 -0.07 -8.60 14.71
N SER A 81 0.04 -9.91 14.81
CA SER A 81 -0.85 -10.85 14.13
C SER A 81 -1.73 -11.65 15.10
N GLU A 82 -2.97 -11.96 14.66
CA GLU A 82 -3.89 -12.88 15.30
C GLU A 82 -4.65 -13.68 14.24
N HIS A 83 -4.83 -14.98 14.46
CA HIS A 83 -5.59 -15.90 13.59
C HIS A 83 -5.20 -15.82 12.10
N THR A 84 -3.90 -15.71 11.78
CA THR A 84 -3.43 -15.55 10.38
C THR A 84 -3.56 -16.81 9.53
N ASP A 85 -3.99 -17.92 10.09
CA ASP A 85 -4.38 -19.16 9.43
C ASP A 85 -5.86 -19.20 8.97
N ALA A 86 -6.64 -18.14 9.29
CA ALA A 86 -8.03 -18.01 8.85
C ALA A 86 -8.15 -17.87 7.33
N GLU A 87 -9.33 -18.24 6.77
CA GLU A 87 -9.63 -18.05 5.35
C GLU A 87 -9.45 -16.59 4.91
N TYR A 88 -9.92 -15.64 5.73
CA TYR A 88 -9.77 -14.20 5.50
C TYR A 88 -8.88 -13.57 6.56
N VAL A 89 -7.92 -12.77 6.11
CA VAL A 89 -7.00 -12.03 6.99
C VAL A 89 -6.99 -10.56 6.58
N TRP A 90 -7.35 -9.68 7.51
CA TRP A 90 -7.20 -8.24 7.37
C TRP A 90 -5.76 -7.84 7.60
N VAL A 91 -5.23 -7.01 6.72
CA VAL A 91 -3.86 -6.47 6.83
C VAL A 91 -3.93 -4.97 6.95
N LEU A 92 -3.40 -4.44 8.06
CA LEU A 92 -3.63 -3.07 8.48
C LEU A 92 -2.31 -2.33 8.70
N ASP A 93 -2.19 -1.17 8.08
CA ASP A 93 -1.24 -0.14 8.44
C ASP A 93 -2.03 1.16 8.71
N PRO A 94 -2.07 1.62 9.96
CA PRO A 94 -2.84 2.82 10.31
C PRO A 94 -2.30 4.09 9.68
N ILE A 95 -0.98 4.26 9.63
CA ILE A 95 -0.32 5.45 9.08
C ILE A 95 0.93 5.04 8.31
N ASP A 96 0.74 4.44 7.12
CA ASP A 96 1.89 4.28 6.20
C ASP A 96 2.43 5.67 5.83
N GLY A 97 3.74 5.83 5.88
CA GLY A 97 4.37 7.13 5.75
C GLY A 97 4.40 7.93 7.05
N THR A 98 4.64 7.29 8.21
CA THR A 98 4.72 7.96 9.53
C THR A 98 5.68 9.14 9.54
N LYS A 99 6.79 9.08 8.79
CA LYS A 99 7.73 10.21 8.64
C LYS A 99 7.09 11.41 7.95
N SER A 100 6.28 11.17 6.92
CA SER A 100 5.47 12.20 6.25
C SER A 100 4.41 12.78 7.20
N PHE A 101 3.74 11.91 7.97
CA PHE A 101 2.74 12.31 8.96
C PHE A 101 3.33 13.26 10.03
N ILE A 102 4.42 12.88 10.70
CA ILE A 102 5.02 13.69 11.76
C ILE A 102 5.63 15.00 11.25
N SER A 103 6.02 15.06 9.98
CA SER A 103 6.51 16.29 9.33
C SER A 103 5.40 17.16 8.73
N GLY A 104 4.12 16.74 8.84
CA GLY A 104 2.96 17.46 8.31
C GLY A 104 2.82 17.42 6.80
N MET A 105 3.56 16.54 6.11
CA MET A 105 3.43 16.28 4.68
C MET A 105 2.18 15.44 4.40
N LEU A 106 1.73 15.37 3.14
CA LEU A 106 0.47 14.70 2.76
C LEU A 106 0.68 13.27 2.24
N ALA A 107 1.93 12.85 2.01
CA ALA A 107 2.25 11.54 1.49
C ALA A 107 2.21 10.46 2.59
N TRP A 108 1.05 10.26 3.17
CA TRP A 108 0.74 9.21 4.14
C TRP A 108 -0.70 8.74 3.97
N GLY A 109 -1.03 7.58 4.52
CA GLY A 109 -2.41 7.10 4.47
C GLY A 109 -2.63 5.87 5.34
N THR A 110 -3.90 5.54 5.59
CA THR A 110 -4.28 4.26 6.19
C THR A 110 -4.40 3.22 5.09
N LEU A 111 -3.68 2.11 5.24
CA LEU A 111 -3.76 0.94 4.37
C LEU A 111 -4.64 -0.14 5.01
N ILE A 112 -5.63 -0.61 4.26
CA ILE A 112 -6.55 -1.68 4.67
C ILE A 112 -6.57 -2.71 3.56
N GLY A 113 -5.91 -3.85 3.78
CA GLY A 113 -5.92 -4.99 2.87
C GLY A 113 -6.79 -6.12 3.38
N LEU A 114 -7.35 -6.91 2.48
CA LEU A 114 -7.99 -8.17 2.78
C LEU A 114 -7.37 -9.27 1.94
N MET A 115 -6.83 -10.28 2.61
CA MET A 115 -6.37 -11.51 1.98
C MET A 115 -7.42 -12.61 2.12
N ARG A 116 -7.48 -13.50 1.13
CA ARG A 116 -8.21 -14.76 1.19
C ARG A 116 -7.27 -15.90 0.82
N PHE A 117 -7.11 -16.86 1.72
CA PHE A 117 -6.13 -17.96 1.56
C PHE A 117 -4.72 -17.47 1.20
N GLY A 118 -4.28 -16.36 1.82
CA GLY A 118 -2.97 -15.77 1.60
C GLY A 118 -2.83 -14.88 0.36
N GLU A 119 -3.88 -14.76 -0.48
CA GLU A 119 -3.87 -13.91 -1.67
C GLU A 119 -4.62 -12.59 -1.44
N PRO A 120 -4.05 -11.42 -1.80
CA PRO A 120 -4.72 -10.14 -1.70
C PRO A 120 -5.96 -10.08 -2.62
N VAL A 121 -7.15 -9.88 -2.05
CA VAL A 121 -8.42 -9.86 -2.81
C VAL A 121 -9.13 -8.52 -2.78
N PHE A 122 -8.78 -7.64 -1.86
CA PHE A 122 -9.31 -6.28 -1.79
C PHE A 122 -8.30 -5.38 -1.06
N GLY A 123 -8.24 -4.11 -1.45
CA GLY A 123 -7.42 -3.12 -0.79
C GLY A 123 -7.99 -1.71 -0.87
N MET A 124 -7.67 -0.93 0.16
CA MET A 124 -7.95 0.50 0.19
C MET A 124 -6.76 1.25 0.79
N MET A 125 -6.39 2.36 0.17
CA MET A 125 -5.62 3.44 0.77
C MET A 125 -6.55 4.61 1.02
N SER A 126 -6.59 5.10 2.26
CA SER A 126 -7.39 6.25 2.67
C SER A 126 -6.49 7.35 3.20
N GLN A 127 -6.56 8.54 2.60
CA GLN A 127 -5.93 9.77 3.09
C GLN A 127 -7.01 10.70 3.67
N PRO A 128 -7.23 10.67 4.99
CA PRO A 128 -8.40 11.31 5.58
C PRO A 128 -8.32 12.84 5.58
N PHE A 129 -7.12 13.43 5.58
CA PHE A 129 -6.97 14.89 5.54
C PHE A 129 -7.32 15.46 4.16
N THR A 130 -6.91 14.80 3.08
CA THR A 130 -7.32 15.18 1.71
C THR A 130 -8.71 14.66 1.35
N ARG A 131 -9.27 13.75 2.17
CA ARG A 131 -10.55 13.07 1.96
C ARG A 131 -10.56 12.21 0.71
N GLU A 132 -9.44 11.59 0.38
CA GLU A 132 -9.27 10.72 -0.77
C GLU A 132 -9.26 9.26 -0.34
N ARG A 133 -9.89 8.40 -1.13
CA ARG A 133 -9.86 6.95 -1.00
C ARG A 133 -9.60 6.32 -2.36
N PHE A 134 -8.64 5.42 -2.39
CA PHE A 134 -8.29 4.60 -3.53
C PHE A 134 -8.55 3.16 -3.14
N SER A 135 -9.33 2.43 -3.92
CA SER A 135 -9.69 1.05 -3.62
C SER A 135 -9.64 0.18 -4.86
N GLY A 136 -9.41 -1.13 -4.69
CA GLY A 136 -9.41 -2.08 -5.79
C GLY A 136 -9.61 -3.52 -5.32
N ASP A 137 -10.07 -4.38 -6.23
CA ASP A 137 -10.32 -5.81 -6.01
C ASP A 137 -9.49 -6.70 -6.95
N GLY A 138 -8.50 -6.11 -7.62
CA GLY A 138 -7.67 -6.77 -8.64
C GLY A 138 -8.31 -6.82 -10.02
N GLY A 139 -9.61 -6.69 -10.15
CA GLY A 139 -10.34 -6.60 -11.42
C GLY A 139 -10.66 -5.18 -11.83
N ALA A 140 -10.88 -4.29 -10.86
CA ALA A 140 -11.11 -2.87 -11.05
C ALA A 140 -10.50 -2.06 -9.91
N ALA A 141 -10.22 -0.77 -10.17
CA ALA A 141 -9.74 0.16 -9.16
C ALA A 141 -10.45 1.51 -9.29
N HIS A 142 -10.71 2.14 -8.14
CA HIS A 142 -11.55 3.31 -8.05
C HIS A 142 -10.92 4.38 -7.16
N TYR A 143 -11.11 5.63 -7.56
CA TYR A 143 -10.86 6.80 -6.74
C TYR A 143 -12.17 7.41 -6.27
N ARG A 144 -12.21 7.88 -5.02
CA ARG A 144 -13.26 8.73 -4.46
C ARG A 144 -12.63 9.83 -3.60
N GLY A 145 -12.99 11.08 -3.87
CA GLY A 145 -12.46 12.22 -3.14
C GLY A 145 -13.12 13.53 -3.53
N PRO A 146 -12.54 14.68 -3.15
CA PRO A 146 -13.07 16.00 -3.49
C PRO A 146 -13.25 16.25 -4.99
N ALA A 147 -12.43 15.59 -5.83
CA ALA A 147 -12.54 15.65 -7.29
C ALA A 147 -13.61 14.72 -7.87
N GLY A 148 -14.48 14.13 -7.03
CA GLY A 148 -15.55 13.21 -7.45
C GLY A 148 -15.13 11.74 -7.36
N LYS A 149 -15.75 10.91 -8.19
CA LYS A 149 -15.48 9.46 -8.32
C LYS A 149 -15.02 9.18 -9.75
N ARG A 150 -14.04 8.28 -9.89
CA ARG A 150 -13.57 7.79 -11.20
C ARG A 150 -12.91 6.43 -11.08
N ASP A 151 -12.90 5.71 -12.18
CA ASP A 151 -12.09 4.50 -12.31
C ASP A 151 -10.62 4.90 -12.48
N LEU A 152 -9.75 4.04 -11.99
CA LEU A 152 -8.31 4.22 -12.08
C LEU A 152 -7.76 3.35 -13.22
N HIS A 153 -6.86 3.94 -13.98
CA HIS A 153 -6.15 3.24 -15.05
C HIS A 153 -4.69 3.71 -15.07
N VAL A 154 -3.78 2.75 -15.12
CA VAL A 154 -2.37 3.04 -15.40
C VAL A 154 -2.23 3.62 -16.80
N ARG A 155 -1.12 4.30 -17.06
CA ARG A 155 -0.83 4.80 -18.39
C ARG A 155 0.21 3.92 -19.11
N GLU A 156 0.18 3.95 -20.43
CA GLU A 156 1.23 3.34 -21.25
C GLU A 156 2.55 4.11 -21.10
N CYS A 157 3.64 3.36 -20.97
CA CYS A 157 5.00 3.87 -20.96
C CYS A 157 5.90 2.90 -21.75
N ALA A 158 6.44 3.36 -22.88
CA ALA A 158 7.11 2.48 -23.84
C ALA A 158 8.51 2.05 -23.39
N SER A 159 9.22 2.85 -22.59
CA SER A 159 10.63 2.63 -22.22
C SER A 159 10.98 3.35 -20.92
N LEU A 160 12.11 2.95 -20.30
CA LEU A 160 12.59 3.55 -19.06
C LEU A 160 12.92 5.05 -19.20
N ASP A 161 13.51 5.46 -20.31
CA ASP A 161 13.86 6.86 -20.59
C ASP A 161 12.65 7.81 -20.69
N GLN A 162 11.44 7.26 -20.75
CA GLN A 162 10.17 8.00 -20.67
C GLN A 162 9.52 7.92 -19.31
N ALA A 163 9.95 6.98 -18.46
CA ALA A 163 9.30 6.68 -17.19
C ALA A 163 9.56 7.75 -16.12
N LEU A 164 8.50 8.06 -15.37
CA LEU A 164 8.58 8.73 -14.07
C LEU A 164 8.62 7.64 -12.99
N MET A 165 9.75 7.59 -12.27
CA MET A 165 9.97 6.63 -11.20
C MET A 165 9.79 7.26 -9.82
N SER A 166 9.32 6.50 -8.85
CA SER A 166 9.26 6.88 -7.43
C SER A 166 9.90 5.82 -6.53
N THR A 167 10.44 6.26 -5.41
CA THR A 167 10.82 5.45 -4.24
C THR A 167 10.62 6.28 -2.98
N THR A 168 10.39 5.65 -1.85
CA THR A 168 10.31 6.34 -0.56
C THR A 168 11.63 7.00 -0.24
N SER A 169 12.73 6.26 -0.27
CA SER A 169 14.08 6.83 -0.12
C SER A 169 15.16 5.82 -0.51
N PRO A 170 16.12 6.19 -1.37
CA PRO A 170 17.28 5.34 -1.65
C PRO A 170 18.16 5.09 -0.41
N LEU A 171 18.01 5.91 0.63
CA LEU A 171 18.77 5.76 1.88
C LEU A 171 18.28 4.57 2.75
N LEU A 172 17.10 4.03 2.46
CA LEU A 172 16.59 2.81 3.12
C LEU A 172 17.18 1.54 2.50
N MET A 173 17.74 1.63 1.29
CA MET A 173 18.32 0.51 0.57
C MET A 173 19.69 0.14 1.13
N ASP A 174 19.99 -1.16 1.19
CA ASP A 174 21.34 -1.61 1.47
C ASP A 174 22.31 -1.21 0.34
N ARG A 175 23.60 -1.50 0.51
CA ARG A 175 24.64 -1.08 -0.45
C ARG A 175 24.43 -1.67 -1.85
N ASN A 176 23.97 -2.92 -1.93
CA ASN A 176 23.81 -3.64 -3.21
C ASN A 176 22.54 -3.17 -3.92
N ASP A 177 21.44 -3.12 -3.20
CA ASP A 177 20.14 -2.66 -3.70
C ASP A 177 20.24 -1.20 -4.16
N ARG A 178 20.95 -0.36 -3.41
CA ARG A 178 21.20 1.03 -3.77
C ARG A 178 22.04 1.18 -5.05
N ALA A 179 23.03 0.29 -5.26
CA ALA A 179 23.83 0.29 -6.48
C ALA A 179 23.00 -0.15 -7.69
N ALA A 180 22.12 -1.14 -7.54
CA ALA A 180 21.19 -1.57 -8.59
C ALA A 180 20.16 -0.47 -8.89
N PHE A 181 19.56 0.12 -7.84
CA PHE A 181 18.65 1.25 -7.97
C PHE A 181 19.29 2.43 -8.72
N GLY A 182 20.55 2.79 -8.41
CA GLY A 182 21.23 3.90 -9.06
C GLY A 182 21.37 3.71 -10.58
N LYS A 183 21.67 2.49 -11.05
CA LYS A 183 21.69 2.19 -12.49
C LYS A 183 20.32 2.38 -13.14
N LEU A 184 19.26 1.99 -12.42
CA LEU A 184 17.89 2.17 -12.91
C LEU A 184 17.51 3.64 -12.92
N GLU A 185 17.89 4.39 -11.89
CA GLU A 185 17.66 5.83 -11.78
C GLU A 185 18.30 6.61 -12.92
N ASP A 186 19.52 6.25 -13.32
CA ASP A 186 20.21 6.86 -14.47
C ASP A 186 19.52 6.56 -15.81
N SER A 187 18.62 5.57 -15.83
CA SER A 187 17.92 5.12 -17.05
C SER A 187 16.52 5.71 -17.22
N VAL A 188 15.97 6.36 -16.18
CA VAL A 188 14.60 6.91 -16.23
C VAL A 188 14.59 8.40 -16.54
N LYS A 189 13.44 8.89 -16.98
CA LYS A 189 13.26 10.32 -17.30
C LYS A 189 13.31 11.22 -16.07
N LEU A 190 12.73 10.77 -14.96
CA LEU A 190 12.58 11.54 -13.74
C LEU A 190 12.41 10.61 -12.53
N SER A 191 13.12 10.91 -11.43
CA SER A 191 12.94 10.25 -10.15
C SER A 191 12.33 11.20 -9.12
N ARG A 192 11.42 10.64 -8.27
CA ARG A 192 10.82 11.33 -7.14
C ARG A 192 10.96 10.48 -5.89
N TYR A 193 11.14 11.13 -4.73
CA TYR A 193 11.28 10.48 -3.43
C TYR A 193 10.20 10.93 -2.46
N GLY A 194 9.90 10.09 -1.46
CA GLY A 194 9.00 10.44 -0.35
C GLY A 194 7.52 10.35 -0.70
N GLY A 195 7.12 9.39 -1.52
CA GLY A 195 5.73 9.20 -1.91
C GLY A 195 4.94 8.26 -1.01
N ASP A 196 5.64 7.38 -0.26
CA ASP A 196 5.06 6.35 0.60
C ASP A 196 3.86 5.64 -0.10
N CYS A 197 2.81 5.22 0.61
CA CYS A 197 1.64 4.57 -0.01
C CYS A 197 0.93 5.42 -1.07
N TYR A 198 1.05 6.74 -0.99
CA TYR A 198 0.40 7.63 -1.94
C TYR A 198 0.98 7.51 -3.36
N ALA A 199 2.28 7.17 -3.48
CA ALA A 199 2.92 6.95 -4.78
C ALA A 199 2.27 5.79 -5.56
N TYR A 200 1.91 4.69 -4.89
CA TYR A 200 1.23 3.55 -5.53
C TYR A 200 -0.14 3.95 -6.10
N CYS A 201 -0.87 4.80 -5.37
CA CYS A 201 -2.14 5.34 -5.84
C CYS A 201 -1.97 6.28 -7.04
N MET A 202 -0.88 7.04 -7.08
CA MET A 202 -0.55 7.89 -8.23
C MET A 202 -0.14 7.05 -9.44
N LEU A 203 0.52 5.91 -9.25
CA LEU A 203 0.79 4.97 -10.33
C LEU A 203 -0.53 4.35 -10.84
N ALA A 204 -1.41 3.90 -9.97
CA ALA A 204 -2.74 3.39 -10.35
C ALA A 204 -3.59 4.45 -11.09
N ALA A 205 -3.37 5.74 -10.81
CA ALA A 205 -4.01 6.87 -11.49
C ALA A 205 -3.31 7.29 -12.80
N GLY A 206 -2.25 6.59 -13.25
CA GLY A 206 -1.52 6.87 -14.47
C GLY A 206 -0.60 8.10 -14.42
N LEU A 207 -0.17 8.51 -13.22
CA LEU A 207 0.69 9.70 -13.01
C LEU A 207 2.15 9.33 -12.75
N ILE A 208 2.42 8.11 -12.25
CA ILE A 208 3.74 7.52 -12.05
C ILE A 208 3.80 6.23 -12.88
N ASP A 209 4.96 5.88 -13.41
CA ASP A 209 5.14 4.72 -14.30
C ASP A 209 5.81 3.54 -13.60
N LEU A 210 6.65 3.81 -12.59
CA LEU A 210 7.50 2.83 -11.94
C LEU A 210 7.70 3.18 -10.46
N ILE A 211 7.62 2.20 -9.58
CA ILE A 211 7.99 2.33 -8.17
C ILE A 211 8.96 1.21 -7.81
N ILE A 212 10.02 1.56 -7.10
CA ILE A 212 11.07 0.65 -6.65
C ILE A 212 11.24 0.82 -5.15
N GLU A 213 11.01 -0.24 -4.41
CA GLU A 213 11.12 -0.21 -2.95
C GLU A 213 11.89 -1.42 -2.42
N THR A 214 12.44 -1.26 -1.21
CA THR A 214 13.07 -2.34 -0.44
C THR A 214 12.59 -2.31 1.00
N GLU A 215 12.82 -3.41 1.74
CA GLU A 215 12.39 -3.56 3.15
C GLU A 215 10.89 -3.44 3.41
N ILE A 216 10.07 -3.50 2.35
CA ILE A 216 8.61 -3.45 2.43
C ILE A 216 8.09 -4.60 3.31
N LYS A 217 7.09 -4.33 4.14
CA LYS A 217 6.40 -5.31 4.97
C LYS A 217 5.02 -5.66 4.36
N PRO A 218 4.41 -6.78 4.75
CA PRO A 218 3.09 -7.14 4.25
C PRO A 218 2.03 -6.04 4.44
N TYR A 219 2.07 -5.30 5.54
CA TYR A 219 1.09 -4.25 5.82
C TYR A 219 1.27 -3.01 4.91
N ASP A 220 2.46 -2.79 4.34
CA ASP A 220 2.74 -1.70 3.39
C ASP A 220 2.22 -2.03 1.97
N ILE A 221 2.13 -3.33 1.60
CA ILE A 221 1.94 -3.72 0.21
C ILE A 221 0.62 -4.45 -0.08
N VAL A 222 0.09 -5.22 0.86
CA VAL A 222 -1.10 -6.06 0.61
C VAL A 222 -2.31 -5.24 0.16
N ALA A 223 -2.50 -4.05 0.74
CA ALA A 223 -3.61 -3.17 0.36
C ALA A 223 -3.46 -2.57 -1.05
N VAL A 224 -2.24 -2.29 -1.49
CA VAL A 224 -2.00 -1.61 -2.77
C VAL A 224 -1.94 -2.58 -3.95
N ILE A 225 -1.64 -3.87 -3.73
CA ILE A 225 -1.63 -4.89 -4.80
C ILE A 225 -2.96 -4.91 -5.58
N PRO A 226 -4.14 -5.09 -4.97
CA PRO A 226 -5.39 -5.13 -5.72
C PRO A 226 -5.79 -3.77 -6.31
N ILE A 227 -5.33 -2.65 -5.74
CA ILE A 227 -5.54 -1.31 -6.33
C ILE A 227 -4.76 -1.19 -7.63
N VAL A 228 -3.47 -1.50 -7.61
CA VAL A 228 -2.60 -1.41 -8.79
C VAL A 228 -3.02 -2.42 -9.86
N ALA A 229 -3.28 -3.68 -9.50
CA ALA A 229 -3.74 -4.71 -10.42
C ALA A 229 -5.09 -4.33 -11.07
N GLY A 230 -6.05 -3.83 -10.29
CA GLY A 230 -7.35 -3.38 -10.76
C GLY A 230 -7.27 -2.18 -11.70
N ALA A 231 -6.21 -1.36 -11.61
CA ALA A 231 -5.91 -0.29 -12.55
C ALA A 231 -5.17 -0.77 -13.82
N GLY A 232 -4.80 -2.06 -13.91
CA GLY A 232 -4.07 -2.66 -15.03
C GLY A 232 -2.54 -2.67 -14.86
N GLY A 233 -2.03 -2.30 -13.68
CA GLY A 233 -0.60 -2.33 -13.34
C GLY A 233 -0.12 -3.70 -12.87
N ILE A 234 1.17 -3.77 -12.53
CA ILE A 234 1.88 -5.00 -12.16
C ILE A 234 2.63 -4.75 -10.86
N VAL A 235 2.52 -5.69 -9.91
CA VAL A 235 3.26 -5.68 -8.64
C VAL A 235 3.98 -7.01 -8.50
N THR A 236 5.31 -6.98 -8.38
CA THR A 236 6.12 -8.18 -8.13
C THR A 236 7.26 -7.87 -7.16
N THR A 237 7.96 -8.91 -6.71
CA THR A 237 9.30 -8.72 -6.15
C THR A 237 10.30 -8.41 -7.27
N TRP A 238 11.54 -7.99 -6.91
CA TRP A 238 12.63 -7.81 -7.88
C TRP A 238 13.01 -9.14 -8.56
N GLU A 239 12.67 -10.27 -7.95
CA GLU A 239 12.84 -11.62 -8.48
C GLU A 239 11.67 -12.07 -9.36
N ASN A 240 10.75 -11.15 -9.70
CA ASN A 240 9.54 -11.40 -10.49
C ASN A 240 8.59 -12.43 -9.84
N GLY A 241 8.57 -12.49 -8.52
CA GLY A 241 7.69 -13.32 -7.71
C GLY A 241 6.52 -12.56 -7.09
N PRO A 242 5.65 -13.25 -6.33
CA PRO A 242 4.56 -12.64 -5.58
C PRO A 242 5.08 -11.65 -4.53
N ALA A 243 4.43 -10.47 -4.40
CA ALA A 243 4.90 -9.36 -3.56
C ALA A 243 4.19 -9.24 -2.21
N GLN A 244 3.16 -10.03 -1.92
CA GLN A 244 2.36 -9.90 -0.67
C GLN A 244 3.16 -10.17 0.61
N GLY A 245 4.30 -10.85 0.50
CA GLY A 245 5.25 -11.04 1.60
C GLY A 245 6.15 -9.84 1.87
N GLY A 246 6.10 -8.80 1.05
CA GLY A 246 7.00 -7.66 1.13
C GLY A 246 8.40 -7.93 0.56
N GLY A 247 9.42 -7.27 1.13
CA GLY A 247 10.81 -7.36 0.69
C GLY A 247 11.18 -6.30 -0.35
N ARG A 248 11.87 -6.70 -1.42
CA ARG A 248 12.23 -5.86 -2.57
C ARG A 248 11.08 -5.88 -3.58
N VAL A 249 10.42 -4.74 -3.78
CA VAL A 249 9.19 -4.66 -4.58
C VAL A 249 9.38 -3.73 -5.78
N ILE A 250 8.84 -4.14 -6.92
CA ILE A 250 8.72 -3.35 -8.13
C ILE A 250 7.25 -3.25 -8.53
N VAL A 251 6.79 -2.04 -8.82
CA VAL A 251 5.44 -1.76 -9.29
C VAL A 251 5.52 -0.94 -10.58
N ALA A 252 4.83 -1.37 -11.61
CA ALA A 252 4.84 -0.67 -12.89
C ALA A 252 3.45 -0.57 -13.52
N GLY A 253 3.21 0.53 -14.22
CA GLY A 253 2.00 0.73 -15.02
C GLY A 253 2.03 -0.01 -16.35
N ASP A 254 3.22 -0.28 -16.90
CA ASP A 254 3.40 -0.91 -18.21
C ASP A 254 4.34 -2.11 -18.14
N ARG A 255 3.99 -3.22 -18.80
CA ARG A 255 4.79 -4.45 -18.82
C ARG A 255 6.17 -4.26 -19.43
N ARG A 256 6.32 -3.34 -20.39
CA ARG A 256 7.61 -3.03 -21.04
C ARG A 256 8.58 -2.40 -20.06
N VAL A 257 8.09 -1.42 -19.27
CA VAL A 257 8.88 -0.77 -18.22
C VAL A 257 9.20 -1.75 -17.08
N HIS A 258 8.22 -2.58 -16.67
CA HIS A 258 8.45 -3.62 -15.66
C HIS A 258 9.58 -4.58 -16.07
N ALA A 259 9.49 -5.16 -17.27
CA ALA A 259 10.50 -6.10 -17.76
C ALA A 259 11.89 -5.45 -17.88
N ALA A 260 11.97 -4.24 -18.46
CA ALA A 260 13.23 -3.51 -18.60
C ALA A 260 13.85 -3.14 -17.24
N ALA A 261 13.03 -2.75 -16.25
CA ALA A 261 13.51 -2.46 -14.92
C ALA A 261 14.06 -3.71 -14.21
N LEU A 262 13.40 -4.86 -14.31
CA LEU A 262 13.91 -6.14 -13.78
C LEU A 262 15.27 -6.51 -14.38
N GLU A 263 15.46 -6.31 -15.69
CA GLU A 263 16.75 -6.57 -16.34
C GLU A 263 17.89 -5.69 -15.80
N VAL A 264 17.59 -4.41 -15.47
CA VAL A 264 18.58 -3.50 -14.88
C VAL A 264 18.88 -3.88 -13.44
N LEU A 265 17.85 -4.21 -12.64
CA LEU A 265 17.99 -4.59 -11.23
C LEU A 265 18.73 -5.93 -11.03
N ALA A 266 18.68 -6.84 -12.01
CA ALA A 266 19.34 -8.14 -11.97
C ALA A 266 20.86 -8.08 -12.27
N ARG A 267 21.39 -6.93 -12.73
CA ARG A 267 22.81 -6.69 -13.11
C ARG A 267 23.61 -6.09 -11.95
#